data_643893a3964914f68c486669db9db46d
#
_entry.id   643893a3964914f68c486669db9db46d
#
_cell.length_a   1.000
_cell.length_b   1.000
_cell.length_c   1.000
_cell.angle_alpha   90.00
_cell.angle_beta   90.00
_cell.angle_gamma   90.00
#
_symmetry.space_group_name_H-M   'P 1'
#
loop_
_entity.id
_entity.type
_entity.pdbx_description
1 polymer ?
#
loop_
_entity_poly.entity_id
_entity_poly.type
_entity_poly.pdbx_seq_one_letter_code
_entity_poly.pdbx_strand_id
1 'polypeptide(L)' 'MSITATELKMNLGKYLMLAETEDVFITKNGKVIAKLTNPNADRVEMAKSLFGVI' A
#
# COMPACT_ATOMS: atom_id res chain seq x y z
N MET A 1 -8.99 -1.45 6.02
CA MET A 1 -8.80 -2.90 6.04
C MET A 1 -7.43 -3.24 6.59
N SER A 2 -7.36 -4.25 7.43
CA SER A 2 -6.09 -4.67 8.05
C SER A 2 -5.80 -6.11 7.71
N ILE A 3 -4.57 -6.40 7.36
CA ILE A 3 -4.15 -7.76 7.07
C ILE A 3 -2.78 -7.97 7.69
N THR A 4 -2.37 -9.23 7.80
CA THR A 4 -1.04 -9.53 8.30
C THR A 4 -0.05 -9.49 7.16
N ALA A 5 1.23 -9.40 7.51
CA ALA A 5 2.28 -9.43 6.49
C ALA A 5 2.26 -10.76 5.75
N THR A 6 1.95 -11.85 6.45
CA THR A 6 1.86 -13.15 5.82
C THR A 6 0.72 -13.19 4.81
N GLU A 7 -0.41 -12.62 5.19
CA GLU A 7 -1.57 -12.56 4.32
C GLU A 7 -1.22 -11.79 3.04
N LEU A 8 -0.57 -10.66 3.21
CA LEU A 8 -0.16 -9.86 2.06
C LEU A 8 0.76 -10.64 1.14
N LYS A 9 1.71 -11.34 1.72
CA LYS A 9 2.66 -12.10 0.95
C LYS A 9 1.97 -13.18 0.12
N MET A 10 0.97 -13.83 0.70
CA MET A 10 0.28 -14.92 0.03
C MET A 10 -0.71 -14.44 -1.02
N ASN A 11 -1.26 -13.26 -0.85
CA ASN A 11 -2.27 -12.73 -1.77
C ASN A 11 -1.91 -11.34 -2.26
N LEU A 12 -0.66 -11.16 -2.60
CA LEU A 12 -0.16 -9.83 -2.95
C LEU A 12 -0.96 -9.17 -4.06
N GLY A 13 -1.20 -9.90 -5.13
CA GLY A 13 -1.95 -9.31 -6.25
C GLY A 13 -3.32 -8.84 -5.86
N LYS A 14 -3.99 -9.62 -5.02
CA LYS A 14 -5.33 -9.28 -4.57
C LYS A 14 -5.32 -7.98 -3.77
N TYR A 15 -4.37 -7.85 -2.85
CA TYR A 15 -4.34 -6.68 -2.00
C TYR A 15 -3.83 -5.45 -2.72
N LEU A 16 -2.98 -5.65 -3.71
CA LEU A 16 -2.57 -4.52 -4.54
C LEU A 16 -3.76 -3.93 -5.28
N MET A 17 -4.66 -4.79 -5.75
CA MET A 17 -5.86 -4.31 -6.41
C MET A 17 -6.80 -3.63 -5.43
N LEU A 18 -6.92 -4.18 -4.24
CA LEU A 18 -7.78 -3.59 -3.23
C LEU A 18 -7.27 -2.21 -2.83
N ALA A 19 -5.97 -2.05 -2.81
CA ALA A 19 -5.39 -0.77 -2.41
C ALA A 19 -5.73 0.36 -3.38
N GLU A 20 -6.24 0.03 -4.55
CA GLU A 20 -6.65 1.05 -5.51
C GLU A 20 -7.93 1.74 -5.07
N THR A 21 -8.73 1.07 -4.25
CA THR A 21 -10.00 1.63 -3.82
C THR A 21 -10.04 1.93 -2.34
N GLU A 22 -9.17 1.33 -1.55
CA GLU A 22 -9.15 1.57 -0.11
C GLU A 22 -7.77 1.30 0.43
N ASP A 23 -7.50 1.88 1.59
CA ASP A 23 -6.21 1.68 2.23
C ASP A 23 -6.17 0.30 2.87
N VAL A 24 -5.04 -0.37 2.73
CA VAL A 24 -4.83 -1.68 3.33
C VAL A 24 -3.67 -1.57 4.30
N PHE A 25 -3.96 -1.81 5.57
CA PHE A 25 -2.92 -1.73 6.61
C PHE A 25 -2.30 -3.10 6.82
N ILE A 26 -0.99 -3.15 6.83
CA ILE A 26 -0.26 -4.39 7.03
C ILE A 26 0.23 -4.43 8.46
N THR A 27 -0.11 -5.51 9.16
CA THR A 27 0.26 -5.67 10.56
C THR A 27 1.24 -6.82 10.72
N LYS A 28 2.01 -6.73 11.79
CA LYS A 28 2.91 -7.80 12.17
C LYS A 28 2.99 -7.81 13.68
N ASN A 29 2.72 -8.97 14.27
CA ASN A 29 2.72 -9.10 15.73
C ASN A 29 1.79 -8.09 16.38
N GLY A 30 0.66 -7.86 15.74
CA GLY A 30 -0.34 -6.96 16.29
C GLY A 30 -0.06 -5.48 16.08
N LYS A 31 0.96 -5.15 15.33
CA LYS A 31 1.31 -3.75 15.08
C LYS A 31 1.24 -3.44 13.60
N VAL A 32 0.75 -2.25 13.27
CA VAL A 32 0.73 -1.79 11.89
C VAL A 32 2.15 -1.39 11.51
N ILE A 33 2.71 -2.05 10.53
CA ILE A 33 4.07 -1.78 10.10
C ILE A 33 4.12 -1.08 8.75
N ALA A 34 3.02 -1.11 7.99
CA ALA A 34 3.01 -0.51 6.68
C ALA A 34 1.58 -0.29 6.23
N LYS A 35 1.42 0.40 5.13
CA LYS A 35 0.12 0.66 4.56
C LYS A 35 0.23 0.64 3.05
N LEU A 36 -0.71 -0.04 2.41
CA LEU A 36 -0.84 -0.01 0.96
C LEU A 36 -1.92 0.99 0.60
N THR A 37 -1.61 1.88 -0.32
CA THR A 37 -2.57 2.88 -0.74
C THR A 37 -2.36 3.15 -2.22
N ASN A 38 -3.35 3.76 -2.83
CA ASN A 38 -3.29 4.07 -4.24
C ASN A 38 -2.38 5.27 -4.48
N PRO A 39 -1.26 5.09 -5.13
CA PRO A 39 -0.32 6.18 -5.35
C PRO A 39 -0.85 7.22 -6.33
N ASN A 40 -1.90 6.90 -7.06
CA ASN A 40 -2.47 7.80 -8.04
C ASN A 40 -3.60 8.65 -7.47
N ALA A 41 -3.92 8.47 -6.21
CA ALA A 41 -5.06 9.17 -5.63
C ALA A 41 -4.85 10.68 -5.70
N ASP A 42 -3.85 11.16 -4.98
CA ASP A 42 -3.54 12.57 -5.02
C ASP A 42 -2.09 12.79 -4.66
N ARG A 43 -1.27 11.86 -5.05
CA ARG A 43 0.14 11.88 -4.76
C ARG A 43 0.99 11.91 -6.00
N VAL A 44 0.36 12.24 -7.11
CA VAL A 44 1.08 12.23 -8.38
C VAL A 44 2.29 13.15 -8.32
N GLU A 45 2.11 14.29 -7.74
CA GLU A 45 3.20 15.24 -7.66
C GLU A 45 4.34 14.74 -6.78
N MET A 46 3.99 14.08 -5.71
CA MET A 46 5.02 13.53 -4.84
C MET A 46 5.80 12.44 -5.54
N ALA A 47 5.08 11.63 -6.29
CA ALA A 47 5.74 10.58 -7.05
C ALA A 47 6.71 11.19 -8.04
N LYS A 48 6.30 12.25 -8.68
CA LYS A 48 7.17 12.95 -9.60
C LYS A 48 8.40 13.49 -8.91
N SER A 49 8.19 14.03 -7.75
CA SER A 49 9.29 14.55 -6.97
C SER A 49 10.32 13.47 -6.70
N LEU A 50 9.84 12.28 -6.42
CA LEU A 50 10.74 11.19 -6.09
C LEU A 50 11.43 10.60 -7.30
N PHE A 51 10.72 10.48 -8.39
CA PHE A 51 11.27 9.81 -9.55
C PHE A 51 11.63 10.74 -10.67
N GLY A 52 10.84 11.74 -10.84
CA GLY A 52 11.03 12.64 -11.96
C GLY A 52 11.86 13.83 -11.66
N VAL A 53 12.45 13.81 -10.55
CA VAL A 53 13.27 14.91 -10.12
C VAL A 53 14.41 15.16 -11.09
N ILE A 54 14.68 14.20 -11.82
CA ILE A 54 15.75 14.28 -12.77
C ILE A 54 15.53 15.33 -13.78
#